data_471111022aeba5c899126f91ec05385c
#
_entry.id   471111022aeba5c899126f91ec05385c
#
_cell.length_a   1.000
_cell.length_b   1.000
_cell.length_c   1.000
_cell.angle_alpha   90.00
_cell.angle_beta   90.00
_cell.angle_gamma   90.00
#
_symmetry.space_group_name_H-M   'P 1'
#
loop_
_entity.id
_entity.type
_entity.pdbx_description
1 polymer ?
#
loop_
_entity_poly.entity_id
_entity_poly.type
_entity_poly.pdbx_seq_one_letter_code
_entity_poly.pdbx_strand_id
1 'polypeptide(L)'
;IIKSSKPIAVLDINGFKGARWRSFFRKTFKDIDHQNIQHLVIDLRDNGGGQINLGLNLLSYLIDKKIVLPFDKKVNTTSFNPKYKMDFGMRAVPIMFALRPPERFKNGKLRHYFIAFPKRRKQFKGQIYVLTNGRSFSMSGVTSTYLKHKSNAIIIGEETGANVAGSNAAISGKIILPNSKVIVHIPLYHLYHDIDVKNEGRGLMSDYPTNYTKEDVLNGEDVDMKKV
;
A
#
# COMPACT_ATOMS: atom_id res chain seq x y z
N ILE A 1 15.32 -15.66 15.91
CA ILE A 1 15.60 -14.63 16.95
C ILE A 1 16.77 -13.81 16.43
N ILE A 2 16.50 -12.59 15.99
CA ILE A 2 17.55 -11.67 15.59
C ILE A 2 18.27 -11.27 16.87
N LYS A 3 19.53 -11.73 17.04
CA LYS A 3 20.42 -11.25 18.10
C LYS A 3 20.97 -9.88 17.69
N SER A 4 20.17 -8.85 17.84
CA SER A 4 20.62 -7.47 17.76
C SER A 4 20.89 -6.93 19.16
N SER A 5 21.95 -6.15 19.31
CA SER A 5 22.20 -5.38 20.55
C SER A 5 21.17 -4.26 20.75
N LYS A 6 20.36 -3.98 19.77
CA LYS A 6 19.32 -2.94 19.78
C LYS A 6 17.92 -3.57 19.72
N PRO A 7 16.92 -2.99 20.39
CA PRO A 7 15.57 -3.52 20.40
C PRO A 7 14.91 -3.40 19.00
N ILE A 8 14.49 -4.54 18.46
CA ILE A 8 13.83 -4.66 17.16
C ILE A 8 12.40 -5.11 17.37
N ALA A 9 11.45 -4.48 16.67
CA ALA A 9 10.07 -4.96 16.56
C ALA A 9 9.78 -5.42 15.13
N VAL A 10 8.96 -6.47 15.00
CA VAL A 10 8.45 -6.94 13.72
C VAL A 10 6.94 -6.72 13.68
N LEU A 11 6.48 -6.01 12.67
CA LEU A 11 5.08 -5.77 12.37
C LEU A 11 4.72 -6.55 11.09
N ASP A 12 4.19 -7.75 11.30
CA ASP A 12 3.69 -8.60 10.22
C ASP A 12 2.28 -8.17 9.82
N ILE A 13 2.10 -7.85 8.54
CA ILE A 13 0.83 -7.36 7.97
C ILE A 13 0.43 -8.25 6.79
N ASN A 14 -0.35 -9.29 7.06
CA ASN A 14 -0.82 -10.26 6.05
C ASN A 14 -1.89 -9.69 5.10
N GLY A 15 -2.36 -8.47 5.30
CA GLY A 15 -3.33 -7.80 4.44
C GLY A 15 -3.92 -6.54 5.05
N PHE A 16 -4.21 -5.57 4.23
CA PHE A 16 -4.89 -4.33 4.65
C PHE A 16 -6.40 -4.53 4.72
N LYS A 17 -6.87 -5.34 5.70
CA LYS A 17 -8.28 -5.68 5.89
C LYS A 17 -8.63 -5.81 7.38
N GLY A 18 -9.91 -5.70 7.71
CA GLY A 18 -10.42 -5.82 9.07
C GLY A 18 -10.98 -4.52 9.64
N ALA A 19 -11.66 -4.61 10.79
CA ALA A 19 -12.43 -3.49 11.36
C ALA A 19 -11.69 -2.68 12.43
N ARG A 20 -10.82 -3.30 13.22
CA ARG A 20 -10.19 -2.67 14.42
C ARG A 20 -8.78 -2.15 14.20
N TRP A 21 -8.37 -1.97 12.97
CA TRP A 21 -7.01 -1.60 12.61
C TRP A 21 -6.52 -0.26 13.20
N ARG A 22 -7.41 0.74 13.37
CA ARG A 22 -7.01 2.03 14.00
C ARG A 22 -6.58 1.83 15.44
N SER A 23 -7.29 1.02 16.21
CA SER A 23 -6.91 0.72 17.59
C SER A 23 -5.68 -0.17 17.65
N PHE A 24 -5.53 -1.12 16.71
CA PHE A 24 -4.35 -1.95 16.58
C PHE A 24 -3.10 -1.08 16.36
N PHE A 25 -3.03 -0.27 15.31
CA PHE A 25 -1.87 0.59 15.07
C PHE A 25 -1.62 1.57 16.21
N ARG A 26 -2.66 2.14 16.80
CA ARG A 26 -2.51 3.04 17.95
C ARG A 26 -1.84 2.34 19.14
N LYS A 27 -2.23 1.09 19.44
CA LYS A 27 -1.61 0.28 20.49
C LYS A 27 -0.18 -0.08 20.12
N THR A 28 0.03 -0.64 18.93
CA THR A 28 1.36 -1.04 18.44
C THR A 28 2.38 0.08 18.51
N PHE A 29 2.06 1.27 17.99
CA PHE A 29 3.00 2.40 18.01
C PHE A 29 3.16 3.03 19.41
N LYS A 30 2.19 2.83 20.31
CA LYS A 30 2.37 3.16 21.73
C LYS A 30 3.35 2.18 22.40
N ASP A 31 3.22 0.89 22.12
CA ASP A 31 4.09 -0.15 22.68
C ASP A 31 5.53 -0.04 22.14
N ILE A 32 5.69 0.28 20.86
CA ILE A 32 6.99 0.58 20.21
C ILE A 32 7.69 1.75 20.91
N ASP A 33 6.96 2.83 21.18
CA ASP A 33 7.48 4.02 21.88
C ASP A 33 7.88 3.69 23.32
N HIS A 34 7.01 3.02 24.08
CA HIS A 34 7.28 2.63 25.47
C HIS A 34 8.48 1.69 25.62
N GLN A 35 8.74 0.83 24.64
CA GLN A 35 9.85 -0.10 24.66
C GLN A 35 11.13 0.48 24.02
N ASN A 36 11.12 1.76 23.65
CA ASN A 36 12.24 2.43 22.98
C ASN A 36 12.79 1.65 21.78
N ILE A 37 11.89 1.07 20.97
CA ILE A 37 12.26 0.33 19.76
C ILE A 37 12.98 1.26 18.78
N GLN A 38 14.17 0.87 18.34
CA GLN A 38 14.99 1.64 17.42
C GLN A 38 14.94 1.09 15.98
N HIS A 39 14.56 -0.17 15.81
CA HIS A 39 14.47 -0.85 14.52
C HIS A 39 13.08 -1.46 14.35
N LEU A 40 12.38 -1.10 13.27
CA LEU A 40 11.05 -1.62 12.96
C LEU A 40 11.11 -2.34 11.62
N VAL A 41 10.82 -3.63 11.64
CA VAL A 41 10.59 -4.43 10.45
C VAL A 41 9.10 -4.42 10.14
N ILE A 42 8.74 -4.08 8.92
CA ILE A 42 7.38 -4.16 8.40
C ILE A 42 7.37 -5.28 7.35
N ASP A 43 6.77 -6.41 7.70
CA ASP A 43 6.66 -7.53 6.78
C ASP A 43 5.40 -7.38 5.93
N LEU A 44 5.60 -7.17 4.64
CA LEU A 44 4.56 -7.05 3.62
C LEU A 44 4.64 -8.18 2.58
N ARG A 45 5.46 -9.20 2.84
CA ARG A 45 5.51 -10.38 1.97
C ARG A 45 4.14 -11.05 1.95
N ASP A 46 3.76 -11.57 0.81
CA ASP A 46 2.45 -12.22 0.58
C ASP A 46 1.21 -11.35 0.85
N ASN A 47 1.40 -10.07 1.11
CA ASN A 47 0.30 -9.14 1.33
C ASN A 47 -0.25 -8.59 0.01
N GLY A 48 -1.37 -9.13 -0.45
CA GLY A 48 -2.05 -8.70 -1.68
C GLY A 48 -2.69 -7.31 -1.64
N GLY A 49 -2.51 -6.55 -0.56
CA GLY A 49 -3.08 -5.21 -0.42
C GLY A 49 -4.38 -5.18 0.37
N GLY A 50 -5.31 -4.34 -0.04
CA GLY A 50 -6.62 -4.16 0.61
C GLY A 50 -7.05 -2.69 0.74
N GLN A 51 -7.61 -2.32 1.87
CA GLN A 51 -8.22 -1.01 2.09
C GLN A 51 -7.18 0.12 2.10
N ILE A 52 -7.38 1.12 1.28
CA ILE A 52 -6.49 2.30 1.15
C ILE A 52 -6.34 3.02 2.50
N ASN A 53 -7.42 3.19 3.25
CA ASN A 53 -7.41 3.86 4.54
C ASN A 53 -6.48 3.20 5.57
N LEU A 54 -6.31 1.87 5.48
CA LEU A 54 -5.45 1.10 6.38
C LEU A 54 -3.99 1.40 6.10
N GLY A 55 -3.56 1.29 4.85
CA GLY A 55 -2.19 1.60 4.47
C GLY A 55 -1.84 3.07 4.73
N LEU A 56 -2.74 4.01 4.39
CA LEU A 56 -2.54 5.44 4.70
C LEU A 56 -2.45 5.70 6.20
N ASN A 57 -3.21 4.96 7.02
CA ASN A 57 -3.11 5.09 8.48
C ASN A 57 -1.77 4.55 9.02
N LEU A 58 -1.28 3.42 8.52
CA LEU A 58 0.05 2.92 8.85
C LEU A 58 1.12 3.96 8.48
N LEU A 59 1.10 4.43 7.23
CA LEU A 59 2.04 5.45 6.75
C LEU A 59 2.04 6.71 7.62
N SER A 60 0.89 7.10 8.18
CA SER A 60 0.80 8.29 9.05
C SER A 60 1.63 8.20 10.34
N TYR A 61 2.03 7.00 10.78
CA TYR A 61 2.95 6.79 11.91
C TYR A 61 4.42 6.74 11.48
N LEU A 62 4.71 6.64 10.19
CA LEU A 62 6.04 6.32 9.66
C LEU A 62 6.64 7.45 8.81
N ILE A 63 5.80 8.35 8.30
CA ILE A 63 6.20 9.46 7.42
C ILE A 63 5.86 10.80 8.08
N ASP A 64 6.77 11.75 8.02
CA ASP A 64 6.65 13.06 8.66
C ASP A 64 5.92 14.12 7.81
N LYS A 65 5.65 13.83 6.56
CA LYS A 65 4.94 14.69 5.61
C LYS A 65 3.54 14.17 5.30
N LYS A 66 2.66 15.05 4.84
CA LYS A 66 1.34 14.61 4.35
C LYS A 66 1.51 13.67 3.16
N ILE A 67 0.67 12.65 3.11
CA ILE A 67 0.61 11.69 2.03
C ILE A 67 -0.59 12.03 1.18
N VAL A 68 -0.40 12.20 -0.10
CA VAL A 68 -1.46 12.44 -1.08
C VAL A 68 -1.42 11.30 -2.09
N LEU A 69 -2.54 10.64 -2.30
CA LEU A 69 -2.69 9.57 -3.27
C LEU A 69 -3.76 10.01 -4.30
N PRO A 70 -3.32 10.67 -5.38
CA PRO A 70 -4.24 11.16 -6.41
C PRO A 70 -4.79 10.04 -7.27
N PHE A 71 -5.98 10.26 -7.81
CA PHE A 71 -6.57 9.33 -8.75
C PHE A 71 -7.42 10.03 -9.80
N ASP A 72 -7.43 9.45 -11.00
CA ASP A 72 -8.22 9.90 -12.14
C ASP A 72 -9.31 8.88 -12.47
N LYS A 73 -10.45 9.39 -12.94
CA LYS A 73 -11.49 8.57 -13.55
C LYS A 73 -11.01 8.12 -14.94
N LYS A 74 -10.99 6.83 -15.19
CA LYS A 74 -10.58 6.25 -16.48
C LYS A 74 -11.73 6.05 -17.45
N VAL A 75 -12.94 5.83 -16.92
CA VAL A 75 -14.14 5.55 -17.72
C VAL A 75 -15.13 6.66 -17.54
N ASN A 76 -15.73 7.13 -18.63
CA ASN A 76 -16.83 8.09 -18.56
C ASN A 76 -18.09 7.38 -18.06
N THR A 77 -18.35 7.46 -16.75
CA THR A 77 -19.47 6.77 -16.09
C THR A 77 -20.83 7.44 -16.28
N THR A 78 -20.92 8.54 -17.05
CA THR A 78 -22.20 9.20 -17.34
C THR A 78 -23.09 8.38 -18.27
N SER A 79 -22.56 7.36 -18.92
CA SER A 79 -23.25 6.47 -19.86
C SER A 79 -23.32 5.02 -19.36
N PHE A 80 -23.42 4.78 -18.06
CA PHE A 80 -23.63 3.43 -17.55
C PHE A 80 -25.00 2.91 -17.98
N ASN A 81 -24.99 1.93 -18.90
CA ASN A 81 -26.18 1.19 -19.25
C ASN A 81 -26.66 0.41 -18.00
N PRO A 82 -27.96 0.49 -17.62
CA PRO A 82 -28.50 -0.21 -16.46
C PRO A 82 -28.36 -1.74 -16.49
N LYS A 83 -27.97 -2.30 -17.64
CA LYS A 83 -27.58 -3.72 -17.75
C LYS A 83 -26.30 -4.09 -16.98
N TYR A 84 -25.48 -3.11 -16.57
CA TYR A 84 -24.27 -3.36 -15.80
C TYR A 84 -24.57 -3.28 -14.30
N LYS A 85 -24.45 -4.41 -13.60
CA LYS A 85 -24.57 -4.43 -12.14
C LYS A 85 -23.31 -3.83 -11.51
N MET A 86 -23.45 -2.68 -10.90
CA MET A 86 -22.41 -2.09 -10.04
C MET A 86 -22.53 -2.64 -8.62
N ASP A 87 -21.41 -2.98 -7.99
CA ASP A 87 -21.40 -3.34 -6.57
C ASP A 87 -21.95 -2.19 -5.71
N PHE A 88 -22.66 -2.54 -4.64
CA PHE A 88 -23.32 -1.57 -3.76
C PHE A 88 -22.37 -0.48 -3.23
N GLY A 89 -21.13 -0.85 -2.88
CA GLY A 89 -20.10 0.11 -2.44
C GLY A 89 -19.74 1.15 -3.49
N MET A 90 -19.88 0.83 -4.78
CA MET A 90 -19.61 1.77 -5.87
C MET A 90 -20.67 2.82 -6.06
N ARG A 91 -21.90 2.61 -5.60
CA ARG A 91 -22.98 3.61 -5.65
C ARG A 91 -22.72 4.81 -4.73
N ALA A 92 -21.94 4.59 -3.65
CA ALA A 92 -21.56 5.65 -2.73
C ALA A 92 -20.35 6.48 -3.20
N VAL A 93 -19.59 5.99 -4.17
CA VAL A 93 -18.37 6.66 -4.68
C VAL A 93 -18.66 8.04 -5.28
N PRO A 94 -19.70 8.25 -6.12
CA PRO A 94 -20.03 9.60 -6.62
C PRO A 94 -20.35 10.58 -5.50
N ILE A 95 -21.02 10.13 -4.44
CA ILE A 95 -21.36 10.96 -3.27
C ILE A 95 -20.09 11.35 -2.51
N MET A 96 -19.17 10.41 -2.32
CA MET A 96 -17.87 10.66 -1.68
C MET A 96 -17.04 11.69 -2.48
N PHE A 97 -17.12 11.66 -3.81
CA PHE A 97 -16.42 12.62 -4.67
C PHE A 97 -17.09 14.00 -4.71
N ALA A 98 -18.42 14.05 -4.64
CA ALA A 98 -19.14 15.31 -4.53
C ALA A 98 -18.79 16.08 -3.25
N LEU A 99 -18.48 15.36 -2.17
CA LEU A 99 -18.09 15.94 -0.87
C LEU A 99 -16.62 16.42 -0.81
N ARG A 100 -15.80 16.06 -1.79
CA ARG A 100 -14.40 16.48 -1.88
C ARG A 100 -14.10 16.94 -3.31
N PRO A 101 -14.08 18.25 -3.57
CA PRO A 101 -13.77 18.77 -4.89
C PRO A 101 -12.35 18.34 -5.32
N PRO A 102 -12.12 18.14 -6.61
CA PRO A 102 -10.79 17.84 -7.12
C PRO A 102 -9.86 19.04 -6.92
N GLU A 103 -8.60 18.77 -6.63
CA GLU A 103 -7.54 19.77 -6.58
C GLU A 103 -6.72 19.77 -7.86
N ARG A 104 -6.12 20.93 -8.20
CA ARG A 104 -5.18 21.04 -9.30
C ARG A 104 -3.79 20.56 -8.86
N PHE A 105 -3.30 19.52 -9.54
CA PHE A 105 -1.96 18.97 -9.30
C PHE A 105 -0.89 19.69 -10.15
N LYS A 106 0.40 19.42 -9.86
CA LYS A 106 1.56 20.08 -10.51
C LYS A 106 1.54 20.03 -12.04
N ASN A 107 0.96 18.97 -12.61
CA ASN A 107 0.80 18.82 -14.07
C ASN A 107 -0.44 19.54 -14.64
N GLY A 108 -1.09 20.41 -13.86
CA GLY A 108 -2.26 21.17 -14.26
C GLY A 108 -3.57 20.40 -14.27
N LYS A 109 -3.57 19.08 -14.07
CA LYS A 109 -4.77 18.25 -14.07
C LYS A 109 -5.53 18.37 -12.76
N LEU A 110 -6.85 18.43 -12.84
CA LEU A 110 -7.74 18.29 -11.69
C LEU A 110 -7.90 16.81 -11.34
N ARG A 111 -7.60 16.45 -10.10
CA ARG A 111 -7.70 15.06 -9.61
C ARG A 111 -8.36 15.00 -8.25
N HIS A 112 -9.11 13.94 -8.03
CA HIS A 112 -9.48 13.53 -6.68
C HIS A 112 -8.28 12.88 -5.98
N TYR A 113 -8.30 12.82 -4.64
CA TYR A 113 -7.20 12.26 -3.88
C TYR A 113 -7.65 11.67 -2.54
N PHE A 114 -6.92 10.67 -2.09
CA PHE A 114 -6.90 10.28 -0.69
C PHE A 114 -5.77 11.02 0.02
N ILE A 115 -5.98 11.38 1.27
CA ILE A 115 -5.00 12.11 2.05
C ILE A 115 -4.84 11.50 3.44
N ALA A 116 -3.61 11.46 3.94
CA ALA A 116 -3.31 11.19 5.33
C ALA A 116 -2.32 12.20 5.87
N PHE A 117 -2.53 12.59 7.12
CA PHE A 117 -1.63 13.49 7.83
C PHE A 117 -0.75 12.71 8.81
N PRO A 118 0.50 13.12 9.00
CA PRO A 118 1.42 12.47 9.93
C PRO A 118 0.92 12.60 11.37
N LYS A 119 1.09 11.55 12.15
CA LYS A 119 0.77 11.51 13.59
C LYS A 119 1.97 11.95 14.42
N ARG A 120 2.36 13.22 14.27
CA ARG A 120 3.61 13.81 14.76
C ARG A 120 4.04 13.39 16.17
N ARG A 121 3.10 13.27 17.13
CA ARG A 121 3.39 12.86 18.52
C ARG A 121 3.62 11.36 18.73
N LYS A 122 3.33 10.54 17.73
CA LYS A 122 3.41 9.07 17.79
C LYS A 122 4.15 8.51 16.59
N GLN A 123 4.95 9.33 15.95
CA GLN A 123 5.69 8.95 14.77
C GLN A 123 6.91 8.14 15.18
N PHE A 124 7.10 7.00 14.56
CA PHE A 124 8.34 6.25 14.68
C PHE A 124 9.49 7.01 14.03
N LYS A 125 10.63 7.11 14.73
CA LYS A 125 11.82 7.87 14.32
C LYS A 125 13.04 6.99 14.09
N GLY A 126 12.96 5.71 14.41
CA GLY A 126 14.04 4.75 14.22
C GLY A 126 14.20 4.31 12.77
N GLN A 127 15.04 3.32 12.57
CA GLN A 127 15.28 2.70 11.27
C GLN A 127 14.12 1.78 10.89
N ILE A 128 13.64 1.91 9.65
CA ILE A 128 12.57 1.09 9.09
C ILE A 128 13.16 0.12 8.07
N TYR A 129 12.78 -1.14 8.16
CA TYR A 129 13.02 -2.17 7.15
C TYR A 129 11.68 -2.66 6.64
N VAL A 130 11.56 -2.87 5.35
CA VAL A 130 10.34 -3.37 4.73
C VAL A 130 10.67 -4.64 3.95
N LEU A 131 10.07 -5.75 4.34
CA LEU A 131 10.21 -7.01 3.62
C LEU A 131 9.15 -7.08 2.53
N THR A 132 9.58 -7.37 1.29
CA THR A 132 8.70 -7.45 0.12
C THR A 132 8.98 -8.68 -0.71
N ASN A 133 7.96 -9.15 -1.45
CA ASN A 133 8.11 -10.15 -2.50
C ASN A 133 7.15 -9.86 -3.67
N GLY A 134 7.16 -10.68 -4.71
CA GLY A 134 6.30 -10.54 -5.88
C GLY A 134 4.79 -10.54 -5.57
N ARG A 135 4.38 -10.99 -4.36
CA ARG A 135 3.00 -10.95 -3.88
C ARG A 135 2.67 -9.72 -3.03
N SER A 136 3.64 -8.86 -2.75
CA SER A 136 3.42 -7.52 -2.16
C SER A 136 2.72 -6.63 -3.18
N PHE A 137 1.37 -6.63 -3.18
CA PHE A 137 0.58 -6.07 -4.27
C PHE A 137 -0.37 -4.96 -3.80
N SER A 138 -0.87 -4.12 -4.73
CA SER A 138 -1.87 -3.08 -4.46
C SER A 138 -1.43 -2.16 -3.30
N MET A 139 -2.19 -2.07 -2.20
CA MET A 139 -1.87 -1.18 -1.07
C MET A 139 -0.53 -1.51 -0.39
N SER A 140 -0.03 -2.75 -0.48
CA SER A 140 1.31 -3.12 0.00
C SER A 140 2.40 -2.47 -0.84
N GLY A 141 2.27 -2.52 -2.17
CA GLY A 141 3.17 -1.81 -3.07
C GLY A 141 3.13 -0.29 -2.88
N VAL A 142 1.93 0.30 -2.71
CA VAL A 142 1.77 1.73 -2.36
C VAL A 142 2.53 2.04 -1.06
N THR A 143 2.33 1.23 -0.02
CA THR A 143 2.95 1.42 1.29
C THR A 143 4.47 1.35 1.19
N SER A 144 5.01 0.31 0.54
CA SER A 144 6.46 0.14 0.34
C SER A 144 7.06 1.29 -0.46
N THR A 145 6.40 1.72 -1.55
CA THR A 145 6.85 2.83 -2.38
C THR A 145 6.91 4.15 -1.59
N TYR A 146 5.88 4.46 -0.80
CA TYR A 146 5.89 5.67 0.02
C TYR A 146 6.95 5.61 1.13
N LEU A 147 7.15 4.45 1.76
CA LEU A 147 8.19 4.28 2.78
C LEU A 147 9.58 4.47 2.19
N LYS A 148 9.88 3.88 1.03
CA LYS A 148 11.17 4.07 0.36
C LYS A 148 11.46 5.52 -0.01
N HIS A 149 10.48 6.24 -0.54
CA HIS A 149 10.70 7.59 -1.10
C HIS A 149 10.43 8.75 -0.12
N LYS A 150 9.72 8.50 0.98
CA LYS A 150 9.30 9.55 1.93
C LYS A 150 9.78 9.30 3.36
N SER A 151 10.53 8.23 3.61
CA SER A 151 11.16 7.92 4.90
C SER A 151 12.58 7.38 4.68
N ASN A 152 13.22 6.90 5.75
CA ASN A 152 14.51 6.22 5.71
C ASN A 152 14.40 4.69 5.55
N ALA A 153 13.29 4.20 5.01
CA ALA A 153 13.05 2.76 4.92
C ALA A 153 14.00 2.08 3.92
N ILE A 154 14.53 0.96 4.33
CA ILE A 154 15.32 0.02 3.52
C ILE A 154 14.39 -1.12 3.08
N ILE A 155 14.33 -1.37 1.79
CA ILE A 155 13.52 -2.45 1.21
C ILE A 155 14.40 -3.68 1.03
N ILE A 156 13.95 -4.81 1.56
CA ILE A 156 14.66 -6.11 1.52
C ILE A 156 13.74 -7.15 0.90
N GLY A 157 14.29 -8.04 0.10
CA GLY A 157 13.57 -9.13 -0.54
C GLY A 157 13.45 -8.99 -2.04
N GLU A 158 12.31 -9.35 -2.61
CA GLU A 158 12.06 -9.30 -4.04
C GLU A 158 11.40 -7.99 -4.47
N GLU A 159 11.39 -7.75 -5.79
CA GLU A 159 10.57 -6.72 -6.42
C GLU A 159 9.09 -6.90 -6.06
N THR A 160 8.39 -5.81 -5.74
CA THR A 160 6.94 -5.89 -5.48
C THR A 160 6.14 -6.21 -6.74
N GLY A 161 5.02 -6.92 -6.62
CA GLY A 161 4.13 -7.20 -7.74
C GLY A 161 3.29 -6.00 -8.20
N ALA A 162 3.30 -4.89 -7.45
CA ALA A 162 2.56 -3.68 -7.79
C ALA A 162 3.44 -2.70 -8.56
N ASN A 163 2.89 -2.06 -9.60
CA ASN A 163 3.60 -1.02 -10.34
C ASN A 163 3.96 0.17 -9.41
N VAL A 164 5.22 0.60 -9.45
CA VAL A 164 5.78 1.66 -8.61
C VAL A 164 5.16 3.04 -8.89
N ALA A 165 4.62 3.27 -10.08
CA ALA A 165 4.03 4.56 -10.46
C ALA A 165 2.54 4.69 -10.14
N GLY A 166 1.87 3.59 -9.83
CA GLY A 166 0.44 3.60 -9.53
C GLY A 166 -0.29 2.31 -9.86
N SER A 167 -1.60 2.34 -9.78
CA SER A 167 -2.44 1.16 -9.95
C SER A 167 -3.78 1.49 -10.59
N ASN A 168 -4.30 0.58 -11.40
CA ASN A 168 -5.68 0.63 -11.93
C ASN A 168 -6.70 -0.01 -10.97
N ALA A 169 -6.32 -0.26 -9.73
CA ALA A 169 -7.17 -0.87 -8.72
C ALA A 169 -8.05 0.14 -7.98
N ALA A 170 -8.61 -0.27 -6.89
CA ALA A 170 -9.47 0.40 -5.93
C ALA A 170 -10.96 0.31 -6.27
N ILE A 171 -11.40 0.61 -7.47
CA ILE A 171 -12.82 0.59 -7.85
C ILE A 171 -12.96 -0.02 -9.24
N SER A 172 -13.69 -1.12 -9.34
CA SER A 172 -13.97 -1.79 -10.61
C SER A 172 -15.48 -1.94 -10.85
N GLY A 173 -15.90 -1.77 -12.08
CA GLY A 173 -17.21 -2.21 -12.56
C GLY A 173 -17.19 -3.70 -12.90
N LYS A 174 -18.35 -4.35 -12.82
CA LYS A 174 -18.55 -5.72 -13.25
C LYS A 174 -19.46 -5.75 -14.47
N ILE A 175 -19.04 -6.42 -15.50
CA ILE A 175 -19.86 -6.74 -16.66
C ILE A 175 -20.04 -8.25 -16.70
N ILE A 176 -21.27 -8.71 -16.85
CA ILE A 176 -21.59 -10.12 -17.05
C ILE A 176 -21.87 -10.30 -18.54
N LEU A 177 -21.04 -11.09 -19.20
CA LEU A 177 -21.22 -11.38 -20.63
C LEU A 177 -22.52 -12.16 -20.86
N PRO A 178 -23.35 -11.77 -21.83
CA PRO A 178 -24.72 -12.29 -21.95
C PRO A 178 -24.79 -13.79 -22.25
N ASN A 179 -23.84 -14.32 -23.03
CA ASN A 179 -23.82 -15.71 -23.45
C ASN A 179 -23.03 -16.60 -22.50
N SER A 180 -21.75 -16.31 -22.28
CA SER A 180 -20.85 -17.13 -21.46
C SER A 180 -21.05 -16.97 -19.96
N LYS A 181 -21.76 -15.92 -19.52
CA LYS A 181 -21.91 -15.53 -18.10
C LYS A 181 -20.58 -15.19 -17.39
N VAL A 182 -19.48 -15.11 -18.12
CA VAL A 182 -18.17 -14.69 -17.59
C VAL A 182 -18.30 -13.28 -17.00
N ILE A 183 -17.73 -13.11 -15.81
CA ILE A 183 -17.67 -11.82 -15.14
C ILE A 183 -16.36 -11.13 -15.52
N VAL A 184 -16.47 -9.95 -16.15
CA VAL A 184 -15.33 -9.10 -16.49
C VAL A 184 -15.28 -7.93 -15.52
N HIS A 185 -14.13 -7.78 -14.85
CA HIS A 185 -13.86 -6.62 -13.98
C HIS A 185 -13.15 -5.54 -14.77
N ILE A 186 -13.72 -4.33 -14.79
CA ILE A 186 -13.18 -3.18 -15.51
C ILE A 186 -12.76 -2.12 -14.50
N PRO A 187 -11.47 -1.79 -14.39
CA PRO A 187 -11.00 -0.70 -13.54
C PRO A 187 -11.59 0.63 -13.98
N LEU A 188 -12.25 1.34 -13.07
CA LEU A 188 -12.88 2.64 -13.34
C LEU A 188 -11.96 3.82 -13.04
N TYR A 189 -10.95 3.62 -12.20
CA TYR A 189 -10.04 4.64 -11.73
C TYR A 189 -8.60 4.18 -11.84
N HIS A 190 -7.71 5.15 -11.97
CA HIS A 190 -6.26 4.96 -11.87
C HIS A 190 -5.74 5.77 -10.68
N LEU A 191 -5.10 5.08 -9.73
CA LEU A 191 -4.36 5.71 -8.66
C LEU A 191 -2.97 6.06 -9.13
N TYR A 192 -2.49 7.22 -8.73
CA TYR A 192 -1.10 7.67 -8.97
C TYR A 192 -0.37 7.78 -7.64
N HIS A 193 0.94 7.61 -7.68
CA HIS A 193 1.77 8.00 -6.57
C HIS A 193 2.22 9.46 -6.76
N ASP A 194 2.11 10.30 -5.71
CA ASP A 194 2.65 11.66 -5.69
C ASP A 194 4.16 11.61 -5.34
N ILE A 195 4.88 10.83 -6.13
CA ILE A 195 6.30 10.54 -6.01
C ILE A 195 6.88 10.57 -7.41
N ASP A 196 8.06 11.20 -7.54
CA ASP A 196 8.79 11.21 -8.81
C ASP A 196 9.51 9.86 -8.98
N VAL A 197 8.87 8.95 -9.70
CA VAL A 197 9.40 7.63 -10.02
C VAL A 197 9.27 7.39 -11.53
N LYS A 198 10.27 6.77 -12.12
CA LYS A 198 10.17 6.31 -13.48
C LYS A 198 9.19 5.15 -13.58
N ASN A 199 8.23 5.27 -14.48
CA ASN A 199 7.28 4.20 -14.77
C ASN A 199 7.78 3.37 -15.94
N GLU A 200 8.46 2.29 -15.65
CA GLU A 200 8.97 1.33 -16.63
C GLU A 200 8.15 0.03 -16.66
N GLY A 201 6.94 0.07 -16.10
CA GLY A 201 6.09 -1.12 -15.98
C GLY A 201 6.53 -2.09 -14.90
N ARG A 202 7.47 -1.66 -14.00
CA ARG A 202 8.06 -2.47 -12.94
C ARG A 202 7.43 -2.17 -11.58
N GLY A 203 7.60 -3.10 -10.65
CA GLY A 203 7.35 -2.90 -9.23
C GLY A 203 8.42 -2.07 -8.54
N LEU A 204 8.31 -1.95 -7.22
CA LEU A 204 9.35 -1.35 -6.41
C LEU A 204 10.51 -2.33 -6.28
N MET A 205 11.70 -1.93 -6.72
CA MET A 205 12.92 -2.72 -6.56
C MET A 205 13.42 -2.62 -5.11
N SER A 206 13.85 -3.76 -4.56
CA SER A 206 14.48 -3.82 -3.25
C SER A 206 15.86 -3.16 -3.26
N ASP A 207 16.29 -2.65 -2.10
CA ASP A 207 17.64 -2.16 -1.89
C ASP A 207 18.62 -3.31 -1.67
N TYR A 208 18.12 -4.38 -1.02
CA TYR A 208 18.85 -5.62 -0.77
C TYR A 208 18.06 -6.80 -1.33
N PRO A 209 18.25 -7.14 -2.61
CA PRO A 209 17.59 -8.30 -3.20
C PRO A 209 18.08 -9.60 -2.54
N THR A 210 17.15 -10.51 -2.35
CA THR A 210 17.41 -11.83 -1.77
C THR A 210 16.97 -12.92 -2.74
N ASN A 211 17.66 -14.02 -2.71
CA ASN A 211 17.31 -15.22 -3.46
C ASN A 211 17.32 -16.39 -2.49
N TYR A 212 16.23 -17.12 -2.42
CA TYR A 212 16.13 -18.33 -1.63
C TYR A 212 16.70 -19.50 -2.41
N THR A 213 17.59 -20.24 -1.81
CA THR A 213 18.03 -21.54 -2.32
C THR A 213 17.01 -22.62 -1.93
N LYS A 214 17.11 -23.79 -2.58
CA LYS A 214 16.30 -24.94 -2.20
C LYS A 214 16.54 -25.35 -0.74
N GLU A 215 17.78 -25.28 -0.31
CA GLU A 215 18.20 -25.60 1.05
C GLU A 215 17.61 -24.63 2.07
N ASP A 216 17.58 -23.32 1.79
CA ASP A 216 16.97 -22.32 2.66
C ASP A 216 15.48 -22.63 2.87
N VAL A 217 14.77 -22.96 1.79
CA VAL A 217 13.34 -23.30 1.85
C VAL A 217 13.11 -24.59 2.65
N LEU A 218 13.91 -25.63 2.41
CA LEU A 218 13.78 -26.91 3.11
C LEU A 218 14.09 -26.79 4.63
N ASN A 219 15.01 -25.91 4.98
CA ASN A 219 15.41 -25.66 6.37
C ASN A 219 14.51 -24.63 7.07
N GLY A 220 13.54 -24.02 6.36
CA GLY A 220 12.69 -22.98 6.91
C GLY A 220 13.44 -21.68 7.26
N GLU A 221 14.54 -21.40 6.56
CA GLU A 221 15.37 -20.23 6.78
C GLU A 221 14.73 -18.98 6.20
N ASP A 222 14.64 -17.91 6.98
CA ASP A 222 14.18 -16.60 6.50
C ASP A 222 15.37 -15.74 6.08
N VAL A 223 15.71 -15.83 4.78
CA VAL A 223 16.86 -15.12 4.19
C VAL A 223 16.68 -13.60 4.24
N ASP A 224 15.45 -13.11 4.10
CA ASP A 224 15.14 -11.67 4.17
C ASP A 224 15.40 -11.14 5.58
N MET A 225 14.91 -11.84 6.60
CA MET A 225 15.08 -11.46 8.00
C MET A 225 16.57 -11.51 8.44
N LYS A 226 17.38 -12.34 7.81
CA LYS A 226 18.84 -12.37 8.08
C LYS A 226 19.56 -11.12 7.57
N LYS A 227 18.93 -10.34 6.68
CA LYS A 227 19.48 -9.09 6.13
C LYS A 227 19.14 -7.86 6.97
N VAL A 228 18.22 -7.98 7.91
CA VAL A 228 17.88 -6.93 8.87
C VAL A 228 18.95 -6.83 9.96
#